data_70a7152698d39dee2a8e9c314b383068
#
_entry.id   70a7152698d39dee2a8e9c314b383068
#
_cell.length_a   1.000
_cell.length_b   1.000
_cell.length_c   1.000
_cell.angle_alpha   90.00
_cell.angle_beta   90.00
_cell.angle_gamma   90.00
#
_symmetry.space_group_name_H-M   'P 1'
#
loop_
_entity.id
_entity.type
_entity.pdbx_description
1 polymer ?
#
loop_
_entity_poly.entity_id
_entity_poly.type
_entity_poly.pdbx_seq_one_letter_code
_entity_poly.pdbx_strand_id
1 'polypeptide(L)'
;MIQLFNVNNHTIDTSEFSNLLHDKIVTDFEKEFASYVGAKYACSVNSATNAIFLCMLNKDVIVKIPSMIPPVVANAIITSGNKVEFYDDTDWVGHSYVLHTFKDYKIVDSA
;
A
#
# COMPACT_ATOMS: atom_id res chain seq x y z
N MET A 1 -20.82 -21.93 13.26
CA MET A 1 -19.46 -21.31 13.16
C MET A 1 -19.48 -20.34 11.99
N ILE A 2 -19.25 -19.05 12.22
CA ILE A 2 -19.17 -18.05 11.14
C ILE A 2 -17.76 -18.12 10.58
N GLN A 3 -17.62 -18.46 9.32
CA GLN A 3 -16.33 -18.49 8.64
C GLN A 3 -15.96 -17.05 8.25
N LEU A 4 -15.00 -16.47 8.96
CA LEU A 4 -14.56 -15.06 8.75
C LEU A 4 -13.73 -14.88 7.47
N PHE A 5 -13.09 -15.95 7.01
CA PHE A 5 -12.28 -15.91 5.78
C PHE A 5 -12.54 -17.15 4.95
N ASN A 6 -12.77 -16.93 3.67
CA ASN A 6 -12.81 -18.01 2.69
C ASN A 6 -11.47 -18.04 1.97
N VAL A 7 -10.67 -19.05 2.25
CA VAL A 7 -9.37 -19.23 1.58
C VAL A 7 -9.64 -19.96 0.27
N ASN A 8 -9.58 -19.26 -0.84
CA ASN A 8 -9.57 -19.88 -2.15
C ASN A 8 -8.18 -20.49 -2.39
N ASN A 9 -8.10 -21.81 -2.39
CA ASN A 9 -6.88 -22.50 -2.77
C ASN A 9 -6.74 -22.44 -4.30
N HIS A 10 -5.96 -21.50 -4.80
CA HIS A 10 -5.54 -21.49 -6.20
C HIS A 10 -4.23 -22.27 -6.33
N THR A 11 -4.20 -23.21 -7.25
CA THR A 11 -2.95 -23.85 -7.65
C THR A 11 -2.21 -22.87 -8.56
N ILE A 12 -1.08 -22.37 -8.11
CA ILE A 12 -0.22 -21.51 -8.91
C ILE A 12 0.81 -22.41 -9.58
N ASP A 13 0.92 -22.36 -10.90
CA ASP A 13 2.02 -23.00 -11.62
C ASP A 13 3.29 -22.16 -11.41
N THR A 14 4.23 -22.73 -10.67
CA THR A 14 5.52 -22.08 -10.36
C THR A 14 6.63 -22.49 -11.32
N SER A 15 6.33 -23.29 -12.34
CA SER A 15 7.34 -23.79 -13.29
C SER A 15 7.96 -22.69 -14.14
N GLU A 16 7.26 -21.57 -14.31
CA GLU A 16 7.73 -20.39 -15.04
C GLU A 16 8.57 -19.42 -14.19
N PHE A 17 8.66 -19.64 -12.86
CA PHE A 17 9.47 -18.78 -12.00
C PHE A 17 10.92 -19.18 -12.06
N SER A 18 11.72 -18.43 -12.80
CA SER A 18 13.15 -18.69 -12.96
C SER A 18 14.01 -18.02 -11.89
N ASN A 19 13.49 -16.98 -11.22
CA ASN A 19 14.26 -16.20 -10.25
C ASN A 19 13.35 -15.64 -9.15
N LEU A 20 13.77 -15.75 -7.88
CA LEU A 20 13.03 -15.22 -6.73
C LEU A 20 13.09 -13.68 -6.62
N LEU A 21 14.03 -13.06 -7.32
CA LEU A 21 14.29 -11.62 -7.26
C LEU A 21 14.29 -11.04 -8.70
N HIS A 22 13.46 -10.05 -8.94
CA HIS A 22 13.42 -9.28 -10.19
C HIS A 22 13.19 -10.12 -11.47
N ASP A 23 12.28 -11.08 -11.39
CA ASP A 23 11.91 -11.85 -12.57
C ASP A 23 11.13 -10.99 -13.58
N LYS A 24 11.24 -11.36 -14.85
CA LYS A 24 10.50 -10.75 -15.96
C LYS A 24 8.99 -10.71 -15.68
N ILE A 25 8.43 -11.73 -15.04
CA ILE A 25 7.01 -11.83 -14.71
C ILE A 25 6.54 -10.68 -13.81
N VAL A 26 7.36 -10.23 -12.86
CA VAL A 26 7.06 -9.08 -11.99
C VAL A 26 7.01 -7.79 -12.81
N THR A 27 8.02 -7.60 -13.67
CA THR A 27 8.08 -6.42 -14.54
C THR A 27 6.93 -6.36 -15.54
N ASP A 28 6.53 -7.49 -16.09
CA ASP A 28 5.42 -7.58 -17.03
C ASP A 28 4.09 -7.30 -16.31
N PHE A 29 3.87 -7.87 -15.11
CA PHE A 29 2.73 -7.57 -14.26
C PHE A 29 2.65 -6.07 -13.94
N GLU A 30 3.73 -5.43 -13.53
CA GLU A 30 3.76 -4.00 -13.22
C GLU A 30 3.36 -3.14 -14.43
N LYS A 31 3.83 -3.47 -15.63
CA LYS A 31 3.45 -2.77 -16.86
C LYS A 31 1.98 -2.94 -17.21
N GLU A 32 1.48 -4.17 -17.13
CA GLU A 32 0.07 -4.48 -17.41
C GLU A 32 -0.84 -3.80 -16.40
N PHE A 33 -0.49 -3.85 -15.11
CA PHE A 33 -1.26 -3.21 -14.05
C PHE A 33 -1.27 -1.68 -14.20
N ALA A 34 -0.11 -1.06 -14.49
CA ALA A 34 -0.04 0.38 -14.77
C ALA A 34 -0.96 0.76 -15.93
N SER A 35 -0.94 -0.01 -17.01
CA SER A 35 -1.81 0.20 -18.17
C SER A 35 -3.29 0.04 -17.82
N TYR A 36 -3.64 -0.98 -17.03
CA TYR A 36 -5.01 -1.27 -16.61
C TYR A 36 -5.61 -0.14 -15.77
N VAL A 37 -4.84 0.43 -14.82
CA VAL A 37 -5.30 1.52 -13.95
C VAL A 37 -5.08 2.92 -14.55
N GLY A 38 -4.49 3.02 -15.75
CA GLY A 38 -4.18 4.30 -16.39
C GLY A 38 -3.05 5.08 -15.71
N ALA A 39 -2.18 4.41 -14.97
CA ALA A 39 -1.02 5.01 -14.33
C ALA A 39 0.21 4.98 -15.26
N LYS A 40 1.15 5.89 -15.03
CA LYS A 40 2.41 5.91 -15.79
C LYS A 40 3.34 4.77 -15.38
N TYR A 41 3.33 4.41 -14.12
CA TYR A 41 4.17 3.37 -13.52
C TYR A 41 3.39 2.58 -12.47
N ALA A 42 3.78 1.34 -12.27
CA ALA A 42 3.41 0.54 -11.09
C ALA A 42 4.68 -0.08 -10.51
N CYS A 43 4.68 -0.28 -9.21
CA CYS A 43 5.75 -0.97 -8.50
C CYS A 43 5.11 -1.93 -7.50
N SER A 44 5.40 -3.21 -7.64
CA SER A 44 4.91 -4.24 -6.74
C SER A 44 5.73 -4.28 -5.45
N VAL A 45 5.05 -4.43 -4.33
CA VAL A 45 5.63 -4.62 -3.00
C VAL A 45 4.89 -5.73 -2.29
N ASN A 46 5.51 -6.31 -1.28
CA ASN A 46 4.94 -7.47 -0.57
C ASN A 46 3.80 -7.11 0.39
N SER A 47 3.57 -5.83 0.69
CA SER A 47 2.47 -5.36 1.54
C SER A 47 2.19 -3.87 1.36
N ALA A 48 0.94 -3.46 1.64
CA ALA A 48 0.57 -2.05 1.69
C ALA A 48 1.38 -1.28 2.76
N THR A 49 1.70 -1.91 3.88
CA THR A 49 2.55 -1.33 4.93
C THR A 49 3.92 -0.91 4.38
N ASN A 50 4.56 -1.76 3.58
CA ASN A 50 5.83 -1.43 2.93
C ASN A 50 5.68 -0.37 1.85
N ALA A 51 4.56 -0.35 1.11
CA ALA A 51 4.27 0.73 0.17
C ALA A 51 4.20 2.09 0.89
N ILE A 52 3.45 2.18 1.99
CA ILE A 52 3.35 3.40 2.81
C ILE A 52 4.73 3.80 3.35
N PHE A 53 5.48 2.85 3.92
CA PHE A 53 6.84 3.11 4.41
C PHE A 53 7.73 3.73 3.33
N LEU A 54 7.77 3.15 2.14
CA LEU A 54 8.59 3.64 1.03
C LEU A 54 8.16 5.02 0.53
N CYS A 55 6.85 5.25 0.40
CA CYS A 55 6.30 6.54 -0.02
C CYS A 55 6.62 7.67 0.98
N MET A 56 6.70 7.34 2.26
CA MET A 56 6.89 8.29 3.36
C MET A 56 8.35 8.40 3.83
N LEU A 57 9.28 7.62 3.25
CA LEU A 57 10.65 7.52 3.73
C LEU A 57 11.35 8.89 3.80
N ASN A 58 11.82 9.26 4.99
CA ASN A 58 12.62 10.45 5.29
C ASN A 58 11.99 11.78 4.79
N LYS A 59 10.67 11.93 4.91
CA LYS A 59 9.99 13.19 4.54
C LYS A 59 9.99 14.24 5.65
N ASP A 60 10.18 13.82 6.90
CA ASP A 60 10.18 14.67 8.12
C ASP A 60 8.91 15.54 8.21
N VAL A 61 7.77 14.92 8.04
CA VAL A 61 6.46 15.59 8.07
C VAL A 61 5.58 15.08 9.21
N ILE A 62 4.54 15.85 9.54
CA ILE A 62 3.46 15.41 10.42
C ILE A 62 2.32 14.90 9.52
N VAL A 63 1.97 13.64 9.67
CA VAL A 63 0.88 13.00 8.93
C VAL A 63 -0.34 12.88 9.83
N LYS A 64 -1.46 13.47 9.38
CA LYS A 64 -2.74 13.37 10.09
C LYS A 64 -3.48 12.14 9.60
N ILE A 65 -3.82 11.23 10.50
CA ILE A 65 -4.53 10.00 10.18
C ILE A 65 -5.72 9.78 11.12
N PRO A 66 -6.79 9.11 10.65
CA PRO A 66 -7.92 8.76 11.50
C PRO A 66 -7.50 7.87 12.68
N SER A 67 -8.09 8.11 13.85
CA SER A 67 -7.78 7.33 15.07
C SER A 67 -8.17 5.86 14.96
N MET A 68 -9.14 5.51 14.11
CA MET A 68 -9.59 4.14 13.87
C MET A 68 -8.83 3.41 12.74
N ILE A 69 -7.75 3.99 12.24
CA ILE A 69 -6.95 3.35 11.20
C ILE A 69 -6.21 2.11 11.75
N PRO A 70 -5.95 1.07 10.95
CA PRO A 70 -5.14 -0.06 11.39
C PRO A 70 -3.76 0.38 11.91
N PRO A 71 -3.29 -0.11 13.06
CA PRO A 71 -2.04 0.33 13.69
C PRO A 71 -0.80 0.22 12.79
N VAL A 72 -0.83 -0.69 11.81
CA VAL A 72 0.27 -0.88 10.86
C VAL A 72 0.54 0.36 10.00
N VAL A 73 -0.48 1.18 9.72
CA VAL A 73 -0.34 2.43 8.97
C VAL A 73 0.44 3.46 9.80
N ALA A 74 0.04 3.67 11.05
CA ALA A 74 0.75 4.55 11.97
C ALA A 74 2.21 4.10 12.15
N ASN A 75 2.43 2.80 12.34
CA ASN A 75 3.77 2.24 12.48
C ASN A 75 4.63 2.46 11.23
N ALA A 76 4.09 2.27 10.04
CA ALA A 76 4.81 2.51 8.78
C ALA A 76 5.25 3.98 8.65
N ILE A 77 4.37 4.92 9.01
CA ILE A 77 4.67 6.36 8.98
C ILE A 77 5.78 6.71 10.00
N ILE A 78 5.66 6.22 11.24
CA ILE A 78 6.65 6.51 12.30
C ILE A 78 8.01 5.91 11.94
N THR A 79 8.04 4.65 11.52
CA THR A 79 9.29 3.96 11.16
C THR A 79 9.95 4.54 9.92
N SER A 80 9.21 5.20 9.04
CA SER A 80 9.75 5.94 7.89
C SER A 80 10.33 7.33 8.22
N GLY A 81 10.40 7.69 9.52
CA GLY A 81 11.02 8.94 10.01
C GLY A 81 10.07 10.13 10.08
N ASN A 82 8.75 9.89 10.15
CA ASN A 82 7.74 10.93 10.22
C ASN A 82 7.00 10.92 11.57
N LYS A 83 6.16 11.93 11.80
CA LYS A 83 5.32 12.04 13.00
C LYS A 83 3.87 11.81 12.63
N VAL A 84 3.10 11.26 13.57
CA VAL A 84 1.66 11.00 13.39
C VAL A 84 0.87 11.90 14.33
N GLU A 85 -0.20 12.47 13.80
CA GLU A 85 -1.26 13.16 14.54
C GLU A 85 -2.59 12.48 14.24
N PHE A 86 -3.34 12.09 15.28
CA PHE A 86 -4.63 11.41 15.11
C PHE A 86 -5.79 12.41 15.14
N TYR A 87 -6.82 12.11 14.36
CA TYR A 87 -8.09 12.83 14.42
C TYR A 87 -9.26 11.83 14.37
N ASP A 88 -10.41 12.25 14.88
CA ASP A 88 -11.60 11.41 14.90
C ASP A 88 -12.36 11.52 13.58
N ASP A 89 -12.36 10.42 12.83
CA ASP A 89 -13.10 10.27 11.57
C ASP A 89 -13.31 8.79 11.28
N THR A 90 -14.52 8.45 10.85
CA THR A 90 -14.91 7.09 10.44
C THR A 90 -15.37 7.02 8.99
N ASP A 91 -15.51 8.13 8.30
CA ASP A 91 -16.09 8.20 6.96
C ASP A 91 -15.16 7.59 5.88
N TRP A 92 -13.89 7.41 6.21
CA TRP A 92 -12.91 6.75 5.34
C TRP A 92 -13.09 5.22 5.25
N VAL A 93 -13.78 4.60 6.20
CA VAL A 93 -13.91 3.13 6.28
C VAL A 93 -14.55 2.57 5.01
N GLY A 94 -13.83 1.67 4.33
CA GLY A 94 -14.26 1.09 3.05
C GLY A 94 -14.06 1.99 1.83
N HIS A 95 -13.36 3.11 1.98
CA HIS A 95 -13.06 4.06 0.91
C HIS A 95 -11.57 4.38 0.84
N SER A 96 -11.13 4.84 -0.33
CA SER A 96 -9.79 5.43 -0.46
C SER A 96 -9.73 6.76 0.28
N TYR A 97 -8.63 7.02 0.97
CA TYR A 97 -8.40 8.28 1.66
C TYR A 97 -7.02 8.87 1.33
N VAL A 98 -6.90 10.19 1.45
CA VAL A 98 -5.63 10.88 1.25
C VAL A 98 -4.80 10.74 2.51
N LEU A 99 -3.73 9.95 2.43
CA LEU A 99 -2.79 9.77 3.54
C LEU A 99 -2.00 11.05 3.82
N HIS A 100 -1.47 11.69 2.78
CA HIS A 100 -0.75 12.94 2.90
C HIS A 100 -0.71 13.71 1.56
N THR A 101 -0.72 15.03 1.65
CA THR A 101 -0.59 15.93 0.49
C THR A 101 0.71 16.70 0.59
N PHE A 102 1.58 16.51 -0.39
CA PHE A 102 2.77 17.33 -0.62
C PHE A 102 2.45 18.45 -1.60
N LYS A 103 3.41 19.34 -1.83
CA LYS A 103 3.23 20.48 -2.75
C LYS A 103 2.85 20.04 -4.16
N ASP A 104 3.48 18.99 -4.68
CA ASP A 104 3.38 18.58 -6.10
C ASP A 104 2.64 17.26 -6.31
N TYR A 105 2.35 16.51 -5.24
CA TYR A 105 1.66 15.22 -5.32
C TYR A 105 0.96 14.88 -4.00
N LYS A 106 0.09 13.89 -4.04
CA LYS A 106 -0.55 13.31 -2.87
C LYS A 106 -0.35 11.80 -2.83
N ILE A 107 -0.32 11.24 -1.62
CA ILE A 107 -0.36 9.80 -1.37
C ILE A 107 -1.79 9.45 -1.01
N VAL A 108 -2.34 8.47 -1.71
CA VAL A 108 -3.69 7.94 -1.46
C VAL A 108 -3.55 6.49 -1.05
N ASP A 109 -4.15 6.13 0.06
CA ASP A 109 -4.29 4.74 0.50
C ASP A 109 -5.67 4.23 0.05
N SER A 110 -5.66 3.10 -0.65
CA SER A 110 -6.86 2.48 -1.23
C SER A 110 -6.93 1.04 -0.74
N ALA A 111 -7.59 0.85 0.39
CA ALA A 111 -7.76 -0.46 1.01
C ALA A 111 -9.01 -1.17 0.49
#